data_dc584762b1c767e40e8f620f7dc0e675
#
_entry.id   dc584762b1c767e40e8f620f7dc0e675
#
_cell.length_a   1.000
_cell.length_b   1.000
_cell.length_c   1.000
_cell.angle_alpha   90.00
_cell.angle_beta   90.00
_cell.angle_gamma   90.00
#
_symmetry.space_group_name_H-M   'P 1'
#
loop_
_entity.id
_entity.type
_entity.pdbx_description
1 polymer ?
#
loop_
_entity_poly.entity_id
_entity_poly.type
_entity_poly.pdbx_seq_one_letter_code
_entity_poly.pdbx_strand_id
1 'polypeptide(L)'
;QTVYRNIKLERDKKYIVKSDQMLFTTFDENNKNSGYYKFNYKDQNGFNLINGPYRYSTPVKARENDYLMYTKQSFELYPDIRFSDLSFKSEKLISDVNPQQSEYNWGTAELINWSSLDGLPLTGMLIKPENFDPNKKYPMIVNFYEKSSDGLHTHRAPNHGRSSINYSFYTSRGYVIFNPDVYYRVGYPGESAFNCVIPGVTSLIEKGFIDKDNIGVQGHSWGGYQIAYLVTKTDIFKAAESGAPVVNMVSAYGGIRWDTGLSRQFQYEHTQSRLGGTPWEYPQRYFENSPIYNICLLYTSDAADDP
;
A
#
# COMPACT_ATOMS: atom_id res chain seq x y z
N GLN A 1 -6.71 16.10 -1.75
CA GLN A 1 -7.96 16.15 -0.95
C GLN A 1 -7.67 15.68 0.47
N THR A 2 -8.26 16.35 1.48
CA THR A 2 -8.12 15.92 2.90
C THR A 2 -9.39 15.20 3.33
N VAL A 3 -9.21 14.00 3.85
CA VAL A 3 -10.30 13.18 4.42
C VAL A 3 -10.38 13.42 5.92
N TYR A 4 -11.59 13.66 6.44
CA TYR A 4 -11.88 13.85 7.86
C TYR A 4 -12.72 12.70 8.38
N ARG A 5 -12.30 12.10 9.51
CA ARG A 5 -13.07 11.03 10.17
C ARG A 5 -13.30 11.39 11.62
N ASN A 6 -14.56 11.43 12.05
CA ASN A 6 -14.93 11.78 13.42
C ASN A 6 -14.36 10.78 14.43
N ILE A 7 -13.81 11.32 15.52
CA ILE A 7 -13.29 10.57 16.68
C ILE A 7 -14.30 10.69 17.83
N LYS A 8 -14.82 9.55 18.27
CA LYS A 8 -15.65 9.49 19.47
C LYS A 8 -14.75 9.36 20.70
N LEU A 9 -14.47 10.48 21.37
CA LEU A 9 -13.69 10.49 22.61
C LEU A 9 -14.45 9.91 23.81
N GLU A 10 -15.78 10.10 23.83
CA GLU A 10 -16.68 9.56 24.84
C GLU A 10 -17.51 8.42 24.22
N ARG A 11 -17.16 7.18 24.57
CA ARG A 11 -17.76 5.98 23.98
C ARG A 11 -19.27 5.87 24.21
N ASP A 12 -19.73 6.36 25.36
CA ASP A 12 -21.14 6.23 25.80
C ASP A 12 -22.03 7.33 25.23
N LYS A 13 -21.45 8.40 24.69
CA LYS A 13 -22.19 9.51 24.09
C LYS A 13 -22.73 9.12 22.71
N LYS A 14 -24.06 9.00 22.60
CA LYS A 14 -24.76 8.54 21.39
C LYS A 14 -25.20 9.66 20.45
N TYR A 15 -25.09 10.93 20.87
CA TYR A 15 -25.57 12.10 20.12
C TYR A 15 -24.55 13.25 20.19
N ILE A 16 -24.69 14.16 19.24
CA ILE A 16 -23.90 15.41 19.15
C ILE A 16 -24.84 16.55 19.43
N VAL A 17 -24.43 17.46 20.30
CA VAL A 17 -25.15 18.71 20.58
C VAL A 17 -24.42 19.91 19.97
N LYS A 18 -25.15 21.01 19.71
CA LYS A 18 -24.58 22.20 19.06
C LYS A 18 -23.38 22.84 19.78
N SER A 19 -23.26 22.61 21.08
CA SER A 19 -22.11 23.09 21.89
C SER A 19 -20.90 22.20 21.80
N ASP A 20 -20.99 21.03 21.15
CA ASP A 20 -19.91 20.06 21.14
C ASP A 20 -18.73 20.52 20.29
N GLN A 21 -17.55 20.32 20.85
CA GLN A 21 -16.30 20.35 20.11
C GLN A 21 -16.02 18.96 19.56
N MET A 22 -15.94 18.86 18.25
CA MET A 22 -15.69 17.60 17.57
C MET A 22 -14.20 17.46 17.25
N LEU A 23 -13.67 16.28 17.43
CA LEU A 23 -12.32 15.92 17.03
C LEU A 23 -12.37 14.98 15.82
N PHE A 24 -11.51 15.22 14.84
CA PHE A 24 -11.39 14.39 13.63
C PHE A 24 -9.94 13.95 13.46
N THR A 25 -9.74 12.73 12.95
CA THR A 25 -8.49 12.41 12.26
C THR A 25 -8.53 13.03 10.87
N THR A 26 -7.38 13.49 10.41
CA THR A 26 -7.19 13.97 9.03
C THR A 26 -6.23 13.08 8.29
N PHE A 27 -6.45 12.96 6.98
CA PHE A 27 -5.54 12.29 6.06
C PHE A 27 -5.54 13.04 4.73
N ASP A 28 -4.38 13.48 4.28
CA ASP A 28 -4.21 14.14 2.99
C ASP A 28 -3.84 13.11 1.92
N GLU A 29 -4.69 12.95 0.92
CA GLU A 29 -4.51 11.97 -0.14
C GLU A 29 -3.31 12.27 -1.07
N ASN A 30 -2.84 13.53 -1.12
CA ASN A 30 -1.74 13.92 -1.99
C ASN A 30 -0.37 13.62 -1.37
N ASN A 31 -0.14 14.07 -0.12
CA ASN A 31 1.16 13.93 0.55
C ASN A 31 1.17 12.86 1.65
N LYS A 32 0.01 12.21 1.89
CA LYS A 32 -0.21 11.16 2.90
C LYS A 32 -0.03 11.62 4.35
N ASN A 33 0.09 12.94 4.58
CA ASN A 33 0.17 13.49 5.91
C ASN A 33 -1.13 13.23 6.68
N SER A 34 -1.00 12.99 7.96
CA SER A 34 -2.17 12.86 8.83
C SER A 34 -2.07 13.77 10.07
N GLY A 35 -3.14 13.83 10.82
CA GLY A 35 -3.19 14.66 11.99
C GLY A 35 -4.54 14.64 12.68
N TYR A 36 -4.77 15.66 13.49
CA TYR A 36 -6.05 15.87 14.15
C TYR A 36 -6.56 17.28 13.88
N TYR A 37 -7.87 17.35 13.67
CA TYR A 37 -8.60 18.58 13.37
C TYR A 37 -9.71 18.76 14.40
N LYS A 38 -9.83 19.95 14.94
CA LYS A 38 -10.89 20.34 15.88
C LYS A 38 -11.92 21.18 15.16
N PHE A 39 -13.19 20.83 15.31
CA PHE A 39 -14.32 21.55 14.75
C PHE A 39 -15.27 21.98 15.86
N ASN A 40 -15.69 23.23 15.84
CA ASN A 40 -16.72 23.76 16.71
C ASN A 40 -18.03 23.81 15.91
N TYR A 41 -18.99 23.02 16.32
CA TYR A 41 -20.27 22.92 15.63
C TYR A 41 -21.09 24.22 15.74
N LYS A 42 -21.00 24.92 16.85
CA LYS A 42 -21.74 26.18 17.08
C LYS A 42 -21.26 27.30 16.17
N ASP A 43 -19.96 27.45 16.05
CA ASP A 43 -19.33 28.54 15.29
C ASP A 43 -19.08 28.16 13.83
N GLN A 44 -19.36 26.91 13.45
CA GLN A 44 -19.14 26.37 12.11
C GLN A 44 -17.70 26.58 11.60
N ASN A 45 -16.72 26.53 12.51
CA ASN A 45 -15.32 26.71 12.18
C ASN A 45 -14.46 25.58 12.78
N GLY A 46 -13.26 25.44 12.25
CA GLY A 46 -12.31 24.46 12.77
C GLY A 46 -10.89 24.74 12.31
N PHE A 47 -9.95 24.05 12.94
CA PHE A 47 -8.53 24.20 12.65
C PHE A 47 -7.75 22.93 12.95
N ASN A 48 -6.61 22.78 12.30
CA ASN A 48 -5.69 21.69 12.58
C ASN A 48 -5.05 21.88 13.96
N LEU A 49 -5.10 20.84 14.77
CA LEU A 49 -4.37 20.78 16.04
C LEU A 49 -2.91 20.37 15.79
N ILE A 50 -2.72 19.26 15.06
CA ILE A 50 -1.44 18.82 14.52
C ILE A 50 -1.65 18.24 13.12
N ASN A 51 -0.65 18.36 12.29
CA ASN A 51 -0.58 17.72 10.98
C ASN A 51 0.90 17.55 10.58
N GLY A 52 1.24 16.46 9.92
CA GLY A 52 2.61 16.24 9.49
C GLY A 52 2.82 14.92 8.75
N PRO A 53 4.08 14.65 8.33
CA PRO A 53 4.46 13.43 7.61
C PRO A 53 4.52 12.23 8.57
N TYR A 54 3.42 11.98 9.23
CA TYR A 54 3.27 10.91 10.22
C TYR A 54 1.92 10.23 10.06
N ARG A 55 1.84 9.02 10.60
CA ARG A 55 0.59 8.34 10.84
C ARG A 55 0.29 8.34 12.34
N TYR A 56 -0.86 8.89 12.71
CA TYR A 56 -1.36 8.94 14.08
C TYR A 56 -2.46 7.92 14.28
N SER A 57 -2.46 7.25 15.46
CA SER A 57 -3.58 6.36 15.83
C SER A 57 -4.79 7.18 16.28
N THR A 58 -5.95 6.53 16.37
CA THR A 58 -7.10 7.13 17.06
C THR A 58 -6.75 7.35 18.54
N PRO A 59 -6.84 8.57 19.08
CA PRO A 59 -6.46 8.85 20.45
C PRO A 59 -7.47 8.24 21.43
N VAL A 60 -6.97 7.84 22.58
CA VAL A 60 -7.76 7.38 23.72
C VAL A 60 -7.76 8.47 24.79
N LYS A 61 -8.95 8.97 25.15
CA LYS A 61 -9.12 10.00 26.20
C LYS A 61 -9.21 9.36 27.58
N ALA A 62 -8.58 9.98 28.57
CA ALA A 62 -8.79 9.67 29.98
C ALA A 62 -10.26 9.94 30.37
N ARG A 63 -10.80 9.14 31.30
CA ARG A 63 -12.21 9.25 31.70
C ARG A 63 -12.53 10.56 32.42
N GLU A 64 -11.67 10.95 33.35
CA GLU A 64 -11.93 12.05 34.29
C GLU A 64 -11.12 13.33 33.99
N ASN A 65 -10.22 13.27 33.03
CA ASN A 65 -9.34 14.36 32.67
C ASN A 65 -9.24 14.57 31.16
N ASP A 66 -8.80 15.76 30.75
CA ASP A 66 -8.63 16.15 29.36
C ASP A 66 -7.24 15.79 28.83
N TYR A 67 -6.84 14.54 29.06
CA TYR A 67 -5.61 13.98 28.54
C TYR A 67 -5.87 12.86 27.55
N LEU A 68 -4.95 12.72 26.60
CA LEU A 68 -5.00 11.76 25.51
C LEU A 68 -3.75 10.91 25.47
N MET A 69 -3.93 9.65 25.05
CA MET A 69 -2.84 8.78 24.61
C MET A 69 -3.06 8.39 23.16
N TYR A 70 -2.00 8.38 22.37
CA TYR A 70 -2.01 7.99 20.97
C TYR A 70 -0.62 7.52 20.54
N THR A 71 -0.51 6.91 19.37
CA THR A 71 0.78 6.61 18.77
C THR A 71 1.04 7.53 17.57
N LYS A 72 2.32 7.80 17.33
CA LYS A 72 2.82 8.57 16.18
C LYS A 72 3.93 7.76 15.53
N GLN A 73 3.85 7.58 14.22
CA GLN A 73 4.81 6.80 13.47
C GLN A 73 5.11 7.40 12.10
N SER A 74 6.26 7.03 11.57
CA SER A 74 6.60 7.17 10.15
C SER A 74 7.26 5.88 9.67
N PHE A 75 7.75 5.84 8.45
CA PHE A 75 8.53 4.68 7.99
C PHE A 75 9.74 4.40 8.90
N GLU A 76 10.40 5.45 9.38
CA GLU A 76 11.60 5.39 10.22
C GLU A 76 11.29 5.45 11.73
N LEU A 77 10.17 6.06 12.10
CA LEU A 77 9.79 6.26 13.51
C LEU A 77 8.85 5.15 13.98
N TYR A 78 9.30 4.39 14.99
CA TYR A 78 8.47 3.38 15.65
C TYR A 78 7.21 4.01 16.28
N PRO A 79 6.05 3.32 16.28
CA PRO A 79 4.79 3.84 16.83
C PRO A 79 4.75 3.84 18.36
N ASP A 80 5.65 4.56 18.98
CA ASP A 80 5.67 4.75 20.42
C ASP A 80 4.49 5.56 20.93
N ILE A 81 4.13 5.29 22.20
CA ILE A 81 3.00 5.94 22.88
C ILE A 81 3.35 7.38 23.23
N ARG A 82 2.45 8.27 22.89
CA ARG A 82 2.48 9.69 23.21
C ARG A 82 1.35 10.04 24.15
N PHE A 83 1.63 10.96 25.05
CA PHE A 83 0.67 11.57 25.97
C PHE A 83 0.58 13.06 25.66
N SER A 84 -0.64 13.61 25.70
CA SER A 84 -0.87 15.05 25.51
C SER A 84 -2.18 15.49 26.14
N ASP A 85 -2.39 16.80 26.22
CA ASP A 85 -3.70 17.41 26.45
C ASP A 85 -4.53 17.42 25.16
N LEU A 86 -5.78 17.88 25.22
CA LEU A 86 -6.69 18.00 24.07
C LEU A 86 -6.22 19.02 23.01
N SER A 87 -5.21 19.84 23.31
CA SER A 87 -4.64 20.79 22.36
C SER A 87 -3.50 20.20 21.52
N PHE A 88 -2.96 19.06 21.94
CA PHE A 88 -1.78 18.41 21.37
C PHE A 88 -0.50 19.25 21.44
N LYS A 89 -0.46 20.31 22.24
CA LYS A 89 0.72 21.19 22.38
C LYS A 89 1.73 20.69 23.40
N SER A 90 1.30 19.83 24.33
CA SER A 90 2.12 19.27 25.41
C SER A 90 2.47 17.81 25.17
N GLU A 91 2.84 17.45 23.93
CA GLU A 91 3.21 16.08 23.56
C GLU A 91 4.41 15.59 24.39
N LYS A 92 4.25 14.44 25.03
CA LYS A 92 5.33 13.73 25.74
C LYS A 92 5.41 12.30 25.21
N LEU A 93 6.62 11.86 24.89
CA LEU A 93 6.93 10.46 24.64
C LEU A 93 6.93 9.71 25.97
N ILE A 94 6.16 8.62 26.07
CA ILE A 94 6.05 7.82 27.31
C ILE A 94 6.42 6.34 27.13
N SER A 95 6.76 5.92 25.92
CA SER A 95 7.37 4.61 25.66
C SER A 95 8.58 4.75 24.72
N ASP A 96 9.49 3.82 24.82
CA ASP A 96 10.64 3.62 23.94
C ASP A 96 10.80 2.11 23.74
N VAL A 97 10.03 1.55 22.79
CA VAL A 97 9.88 0.10 22.65
C VAL A 97 10.91 -0.49 21.70
N ASN A 98 11.44 0.30 20.76
CA ASN A 98 12.34 -0.19 19.71
C ASN A 98 13.65 0.61 19.61
N PRO A 99 14.38 0.86 20.71
CA PRO A 99 15.61 1.66 20.69
C PRO A 99 16.73 1.01 19.86
N GLN A 100 16.74 -0.31 19.75
CA GLN A 100 17.73 -1.07 18.97
C GLN A 100 17.61 -0.82 17.45
N GLN A 101 16.55 -0.20 16.96
CA GLN A 101 16.43 0.13 15.53
C GLN A 101 17.58 1.01 15.05
N SER A 102 18.12 1.87 15.91
CA SER A 102 19.26 2.75 15.61
C SER A 102 20.57 2.00 15.29
N GLU A 103 20.65 0.71 15.60
CA GLU A 103 21.79 -0.15 15.31
C GLU A 103 21.74 -0.77 13.89
N TYR A 104 20.66 -0.55 13.15
CA TYR A 104 20.39 -1.17 11.84
C TYR A 104 20.17 -0.13 10.74
N ASN A 105 20.65 -0.46 9.55
CA ASN A 105 20.35 0.31 8.35
C ASN A 105 18.85 0.14 7.98
N TRP A 106 18.05 1.17 8.21
CA TRP A 106 16.61 1.08 8.04
C TRP A 106 16.13 1.44 6.64
N GLY A 107 16.67 2.49 6.07
CA GLY A 107 16.24 3.09 4.81
C GLY A 107 15.18 4.18 4.98
N THR A 108 14.81 4.80 3.86
CA THR A 108 13.86 5.91 3.81
C THR A 108 12.74 5.62 2.82
N ALA A 109 11.57 6.23 3.01
CA ALA A 109 10.44 6.08 2.08
C ALA A 109 9.97 7.45 1.58
N GLU A 110 9.71 7.55 0.27
CA GLU A 110 9.20 8.77 -0.37
C GLU A 110 8.07 8.45 -1.37
N LEU A 111 7.21 9.44 -1.65
CA LEU A 111 6.25 9.37 -2.74
C LEU A 111 6.94 9.69 -4.06
N ILE A 112 6.60 8.92 -5.07
CA ILE A 112 6.91 9.25 -6.46
C ILE A 112 5.63 9.32 -7.27
N ASN A 113 5.69 10.10 -8.37
CA ASN A 113 4.56 10.30 -9.26
C ASN A 113 4.98 10.00 -10.71
N TRP A 114 4.05 9.42 -11.46
CA TRP A 114 4.18 9.17 -12.90
C TRP A 114 2.79 9.18 -13.54
N SER A 115 2.72 8.96 -14.84
CA SER A 115 1.46 8.77 -15.57
C SER A 115 1.36 7.34 -16.07
N SER A 116 0.17 6.74 -15.97
CA SER A 116 -0.11 5.45 -16.62
C SER A 116 -0.04 5.57 -18.15
N LEU A 117 -0.05 4.44 -18.85
CA LEU A 117 -0.19 4.44 -20.32
C LEU A 117 -1.52 5.06 -20.78
N ASP A 118 -2.53 5.02 -19.92
CA ASP A 118 -3.84 5.66 -20.17
C ASP A 118 -3.88 7.15 -19.78
N GLY A 119 -2.75 7.74 -19.37
CA GLY A 119 -2.63 9.15 -18.99
C GLY A 119 -3.16 9.48 -17.58
N LEU A 120 -3.46 8.50 -16.73
CA LEU A 120 -3.87 8.73 -15.35
C LEU A 120 -2.68 9.13 -14.49
N PRO A 121 -2.79 10.20 -13.66
CA PRO A 121 -1.77 10.52 -12.69
C PRO A 121 -1.73 9.45 -11.59
N LEU A 122 -0.57 8.90 -11.34
CA LEU A 122 -0.32 7.81 -10.39
C LEU A 122 0.67 8.23 -9.32
N THR A 123 0.56 7.57 -8.18
CA THR A 123 1.50 7.66 -7.06
C THR A 123 1.96 6.27 -6.64
N GLY A 124 3.11 6.22 -6.01
CA GLY A 124 3.63 5.01 -5.37
C GLY A 124 4.68 5.36 -4.34
N MET A 125 5.11 4.36 -3.59
CA MET A 125 6.20 4.50 -2.64
C MET A 125 7.50 4.00 -3.24
N LEU A 126 8.55 4.79 -3.08
CA LEU A 126 9.92 4.39 -3.33
C LEU A 126 10.65 4.29 -2.00
N ILE A 127 11.16 3.09 -1.70
CA ILE A 127 11.90 2.83 -0.46
C ILE A 127 13.35 2.62 -0.85
N LYS A 128 14.24 3.41 -0.25
CA LYS A 128 15.66 3.50 -0.59
C LYS A 128 16.53 3.03 0.58
N PRO A 129 17.72 2.48 0.31
CA PRO A 129 18.73 2.24 1.34
C PRO A 129 19.04 3.51 2.14
N GLU A 130 19.43 3.37 3.39
CA GLU A 130 19.80 4.50 4.27
C GLU A 130 20.93 5.37 3.68
N ASN A 131 21.92 4.71 3.09
CA ASN A 131 23.06 5.37 2.44
C ASN A 131 22.87 5.46 0.92
N PHE A 132 21.68 5.86 0.48
CA PHE A 132 21.36 5.98 -0.94
C PHE A 132 22.23 7.07 -1.61
N ASP A 133 22.89 6.68 -2.71
CA ASP A 133 23.67 7.56 -3.57
C ASP A 133 23.08 7.57 -5.00
N PRO A 134 22.53 8.69 -5.49
CA PRO A 134 21.89 8.75 -6.81
C PRO A 134 22.85 8.47 -7.98
N ASN A 135 24.15 8.46 -7.74
CA ASN A 135 25.16 8.14 -8.77
C ASN A 135 25.49 6.64 -8.86
N LYS A 136 24.94 5.83 -7.97
CA LYS A 136 25.09 4.37 -7.98
C LYS A 136 23.90 3.68 -8.64
N LYS A 137 24.10 2.47 -9.12
CA LYS A 137 23.06 1.58 -9.61
C LYS A 137 22.62 0.62 -8.52
N TYR A 138 21.30 0.49 -8.37
CA TYR A 138 20.68 -0.38 -7.37
C TYR A 138 19.76 -1.40 -8.03
N PRO A 139 19.81 -2.67 -7.64
CA PRO A 139 18.78 -3.62 -7.99
C PRO A 139 17.45 -3.17 -7.38
N MET A 140 16.34 -3.42 -8.07
CA MET A 140 15.02 -3.00 -7.64
C MET A 140 14.09 -4.20 -7.46
N ILE A 141 13.26 -4.18 -6.42
CA ILE A 141 12.14 -5.09 -6.26
C ILE A 141 10.85 -4.28 -6.38
N VAL A 142 10.04 -4.62 -7.36
CA VAL A 142 8.67 -4.10 -7.50
C VAL A 142 7.74 -5.00 -6.68
N ASN A 143 7.13 -4.46 -5.65
CA ASN A 143 6.23 -5.20 -4.78
C ASN A 143 4.90 -4.47 -4.64
N PHE A 144 3.79 -5.10 -5.02
CA PHE A 144 2.50 -4.43 -4.97
C PHE A 144 1.32 -5.39 -4.82
N TYR A 145 0.19 -4.81 -4.42
CA TYR A 145 -1.08 -5.50 -4.33
C TYR A 145 -2.19 -4.72 -5.04
N GLU A 146 -2.51 -3.53 -4.58
CA GLU A 146 -3.50 -2.64 -5.18
C GLU A 146 -3.08 -1.18 -4.93
N LYS A 147 -3.41 -0.60 -3.77
CA LYS A 147 -3.06 0.75 -3.38
C LYS A 147 -2.22 0.71 -2.10
N SER A 148 -0.96 1.08 -2.20
CA SER A 148 0.02 0.97 -1.12
C SER A 148 0.51 2.31 -0.60
N SER A 149 0.41 3.37 -1.40
CA SER A 149 0.97 4.70 -1.08
C SER A 149 0.37 5.35 0.17
N ASP A 150 -0.87 5.00 0.54
CA ASP A 150 -1.50 5.46 1.78
C ASP A 150 -0.76 4.97 3.04
N GLY A 151 0.11 3.98 2.89
CA GLY A 151 0.99 3.46 3.94
C GLY A 151 2.36 4.13 4.04
N LEU A 152 2.63 5.24 3.34
CA LEU A 152 3.93 5.92 3.30
C LEU A 152 4.52 6.15 4.69
N HIS A 153 3.72 6.65 5.61
CA HIS A 153 4.14 6.98 6.96
C HIS A 153 3.86 5.86 7.98
N THR A 154 3.81 4.60 7.52
CA THR A 154 3.62 3.44 8.39
C THR A 154 4.97 2.78 8.67
N HIS A 155 5.31 2.64 9.94
CA HIS A 155 6.46 1.85 10.35
C HIS A 155 6.24 0.37 10.01
N ARG A 156 7.24 -0.26 9.44
CA ARG A 156 7.19 -1.67 9.05
C ARG A 156 8.30 -2.44 9.75
N ALA A 157 7.96 -3.01 10.90
CA ALA A 157 8.90 -3.85 11.64
C ALA A 157 9.36 -5.04 10.77
N PRO A 158 10.64 -5.44 10.86
CA PRO A 158 11.11 -6.66 10.23
C PRO A 158 10.30 -7.86 10.71
N ASN A 159 9.90 -8.71 9.77
CA ASN A 159 9.25 -9.98 10.07
C ASN A 159 9.72 -11.02 9.06
N HIS A 160 9.53 -12.30 9.38
CA HIS A 160 9.90 -13.40 8.48
C HIS A 160 8.83 -13.66 7.42
N GLY A 161 7.88 -12.75 7.24
CA GLY A 161 6.91 -12.70 6.15
C GLY A 161 6.33 -14.04 5.68
N ARG A 162 5.11 -14.05 5.21
CA ARG A 162 4.54 -15.24 4.52
C ARG A 162 4.19 -14.92 3.08
N SER A 163 3.80 -13.69 2.82
CA SER A 163 3.17 -13.30 1.56
C SER A 163 3.61 -11.93 1.05
N SER A 164 4.54 -11.29 1.75
CA SER A 164 5.16 -10.05 1.30
C SER A 164 6.63 -9.99 1.69
N ILE A 165 7.39 -9.19 0.97
CA ILE A 165 8.81 -9.00 1.26
C ILE A 165 9.02 -8.16 2.53
N ASN A 166 10.14 -8.40 3.20
CA ASN A 166 10.60 -7.57 4.31
C ASN A 166 11.41 -6.40 3.76
N TYR A 167 10.87 -5.19 3.79
CA TYR A 167 11.48 -4.02 3.19
C TYR A 167 12.85 -3.70 3.79
N SER A 168 12.98 -3.65 5.12
CA SER A 168 14.25 -3.36 5.79
C SER A 168 15.32 -4.43 5.52
N PHE A 169 14.92 -5.69 5.32
CA PHE A 169 15.87 -6.75 4.93
C PHE A 169 16.51 -6.47 3.57
N TYR A 170 15.73 -6.08 2.58
CA TYR A 170 16.24 -5.82 1.23
C TYR A 170 16.95 -4.46 1.14
N THR A 171 16.39 -3.40 1.74
CA THR A 171 17.02 -2.08 1.69
C THR A 171 18.37 -2.05 2.42
N SER A 172 18.49 -2.74 3.56
CA SER A 172 19.79 -2.89 4.26
C SER A 172 20.85 -3.62 3.44
N ARG A 173 20.47 -4.31 2.37
CA ARG A 173 21.34 -5.02 1.43
C ARG A 173 21.51 -4.30 0.10
N GLY A 174 21.08 -3.04 0.04
CA GLY A 174 21.28 -2.20 -1.13
C GLY A 174 20.24 -2.36 -2.24
N TYR A 175 19.08 -2.94 -1.95
CA TYR A 175 17.97 -2.95 -2.88
C TYR A 175 17.11 -1.68 -2.73
N VAL A 176 16.60 -1.21 -3.84
CA VAL A 176 15.49 -0.25 -3.87
C VAL A 176 14.17 -1.02 -3.98
N ILE A 177 13.15 -0.60 -3.25
CA ILE A 177 11.82 -1.20 -3.36
C ILE A 177 10.85 -0.18 -3.94
N PHE A 178 10.09 -0.59 -4.94
CA PHE A 178 9.04 0.21 -5.55
C PHE A 178 7.67 -0.42 -5.29
N ASN A 179 6.78 0.34 -4.65
CA ASN A 179 5.38 -0.04 -4.45
C ASN A 179 4.47 0.89 -5.27
N PRO A 180 4.14 0.54 -6.52
CA PRO A 180 3.19 1.30 -7.33
C PRO A 180 1.76 1.13 -6.84
N ASP A 181 0.97 2.20 -6.92
CA ASP A 181 -0.48 2.10 -6.83
C ASP A 181 -1.04 1.69 -8.19
N VAL A 182 -2.07 0.83 -8.15
CA VAL A 182 -2.78 0.36 -9.34
C VAL A 182 -4.23 0.83 -9.30
N TYR A 183 -4.69 1.42 -10.39
CA TYR A 183 -6.08 1.81 -10.61
C TYR A 183 -6.67 0.97 -11.72
N TYR A 184 -7.89 0.47 -11.51
CA TYR A 184 -8.48 -0.53 -12.39
C TYR A 184 -9.62 0.04 -13.23
N ARG A 185 -9.57 -0.28 -14.51
CA ARG A 185 -10.71 -0.19 -15.41
C ARG A 185 -11.55 -1.47 -15.28
N VAL A 186 -12.86 -1.33 -15.13
CA VAL A 186 -13.79 -2.47 -15.06
C VAL A 186 -13.67 -3.33 -16.32
N GLY A 187 -13.53 -4.61 -16.14
CA GLY A 187 -13.37 -5.60 -17.20
C GLY A 187 -11.91 -5.93 -17.56
N TYR A 188 -10.94 -5.11 -17.14
CA TYR A 188 -9.56 -5.19 -17.61
C TYR A 188 -8.51 -5.07 -16.49
N PRO A 189 -8.61 -5.86 -15.41
CA PRO A 189 -7.70 -5.70 -14.26
C PRO A 189 -6.23 -5.99 -14.60
N GLY A 190 -5.93 -6.96 -15.45
CA GLY A 190 -4.57 -7.29 -15.85
C GLY A 190 -3.91 -6.19 -16.67
N GLU A 191 -4.61 -5.69 -17.70
CA GLU A 191 -4.16 -4.57 -18.51
C GLU A 191 -3.99 -3.30 -17.66
N SER A 192 -4.91 -3.05 -16.73
CA SER A 192 -4.81 -1.92 -15.80
C SER A 192 -3.54 -2.00 -14.95
N ALA A 193 -3.18 -3.18 -14.43
CA ALA A 193 -1.93 -3.38 -13.71
C ALA A 193 -0.71 -3.08 -14.61
N PHE A 194 -0.72 -3.58 -15.84
CA PHE A 194 0.34 -3.30 -16.82
C PHE A 194 0.49 -1.80 -17.08
N ASN A 195 -0.62 -1.14 -17.39
CA ASN A 195 -0.65 0.29 -17.73
C ASN A 195 -0.23 1.19 -16.55
N CYS A 196 -0.42 0.74 -15.31
CA CYS A 196 0.01 1.48 -14.13
C CYS A 196 1.48 1.19 -13.76
N VAL A 197 1.87 -0.08 -13.73
CA VAL A 197 3.15 -0.50 -13.13
C VAL A 197 4.32 -0.26 -14.08
N ILE A 198 4.21 -0.63 -15.36
CA ILE A 198 5.34 -0.57 -16.30
C ILE A 198 5.86 0.86 -16.51
N PRO A 199 5.01 1.87 -16.73
CA PRO A 199 5.49 3.26 -16.81
C PRO A 199 6.19 3.74 -15.54
N GLY A 200 5.73 3.31 -14.36
CA GLY A 200 6.38 3.62 -13.09
C GLY A 200 7.79 3.02 -13.01
N VAL A 201 7.95 1.77 -13.40
CA VAL A 201 9.27 1.11 -13.49
C VAL A 201 10.18 1.83 -14.47
N THR A 202 9.69 2.14 -15.67
CA THR A 202 10.45 2.84 -16.70
C THR A 202 10.88 4.23 -16.23
N SER A 203 9.98 4.98 -15.58
CA SER A 203 10.31 6.30 -15.05
C SER A 203 11.42 6.27 -13.99
N LEU A 204 11.50 5.20 -13.20
CA LEU A 204 12.57 5.00 -12.22
C LEU A 204 13.90 4.61 -12.88
N ILE A 205 13.86 3.81 -13.95
CA ILE A 205 15.05 3.48 -14.75
C ILE A 205 15.64 4.76 -15.35
N GLU A 206 14.78 5.65 -15.90
CA GLU A 206 15.17 6.93 -16.50
C GLU A 206 15.84 7.90 -15.50
N LYS A 207 15.50 7.79 -14.19
CA LYS A 207 16.19 8.57 -13.15
C LYS A 207 17.67 8.20 -12.99
N GLY A 208 18.10 7.10 -13.55
CA GLY A 208 19.51 6.75 -13.69
C GLY A 208 20.13 5.95 -12.54
N PHE A 209 19.45 5.73 -11.43
CA PHE A 209 19.96 4.98 -10.28
C PHE A 209 19.47 3.51 -10.20
N ILE A 210 18.59 3.08 -11.09
CA ILE A 210 18.16 1.68 -11.14
C ILE A 210 19.07 0.87 -12.08
N ASP A 211 19.48 -0.29 -11.61
CA ASP A 211 20.09 -1.32 -12.45
C ASP A 211 18.99 -2.05 -13.22
N LYS A 212 18.81 -1.67 -14.49
CA LYS A 212 17.73 -2.18 -15.34
C LYS A 212 17.80 -3.69 -15.62
N ASP A 213 18.97 -4.29 -15.46
CA ASP A 213 19.21 -5.71 -15.70
C ASP A 213 18.97 -6.56 -14.44
N ASN A 214 18.69 -5.90 -13.31
CA ASN A 214 18.45 -6.53 -12.00
C ASN A 214 17.15 -6.01 -11.35
N ILE A 215 16.02 -6.15 -12.04
CA ILE A 215 14.70 -5.79 -11.53
C ILE A 215 13.90 -7.07 -11.26
N GLY A 216 13.52 -7.29 -10.01
CA GLY A 216 12.59 -8.34 -9.61
C GLY A 216 11.18 -7.83 -9.37
N VAL A 217 10.18 -8.70 -9.46
CA VAL A 217 8.79 -8.37 -9.12
C VAL A 217 8.22 -9.43 -8.19
N GLN A 218 7.50 -9.00 -7.14
CA GLN A 218 6.91 -9.89 -6.16
C GLN A 218 5.49 -9.45 -5.79
N GLY A 219 4.58 -10.40 -5.66
CA GLY A 219 3.24 -10.17 -5.14
C GLY A 219 2.50 -11.45 -4.80
N HIS A 220 1.58 -11.33 -3.86
CA HIS A 220 0.83 -12.46 -3.35
C HIS A 220 -0.67 -12.31 -3.65
N SER A 221 -1.37 -13.44 -3.87
CA SER A 221 -2.81 -13.49 -4.08
C SER A 221 -3.24 -12.64 -5.28
N TRP A 222 -3.96 -11.53 -5.07
CA TRP A 222 -4.28 -10.59 -6.13
C TRP A 222 -3.04 -9.92 -6.75
N GLY A 223 -2.03 -9.63 -5.92
CA GLY A 223 -0.70 -9.23 -6.40
C GLY A 223 -0.07 -10.31 -7.27
N GLY A 224 -0.12 -11.56 -6.83
CA GLY A 224 0.36 -12.72 -7.59
C GLY A 224 -0.31 -12.85 -8.96
N TYR A 225 -1.65 -12.70 -9.03
CA TYR A 225 -2.38 -12.65 -10.30
C TYR A 225 -1.81 -11.59 -11.25
N GLN A 226 -1.63 -10.37 -10.73
CA GLN A 226 -1.14 -9.27 -11.56
C GLN A 226 0.26 -9.56 -12.09
N ILE A 227 1.14 -10.13 -11.27
CA ILE A 227 2.48 -10.52 -11.70
C ILE A 227 2.43 -11.62 -12.76
N ALA A 228 1.63 -12.67 -12.54
CA ALA A 228 1.43 -13.72 -13.53
C ALA A 228 0.94 -13.15 -14.87
N TYR A 229 0.12 -12.11 -14.84
CA TYR A 229 -0.31 -11.41 -16.06
C TYR A 229 0.84 -10.58 -16.66
N LEU A 230 1.56 -9.79 -15.86
CA LEU A 230 2.63 -8.92 -16.33
C LEU A 230 3.72 -9.68 -17.06
N VAL A 231 4.21 -10.78 -16.50
CA VAL A 231 5.31 -11.58 -17.10
C VAL A 231 4.93 -12.22 -18.42
N THR A 232 3.63 -12.34 -18.75
CA THR A 232 3.19 -12.75 -20.11
C THR A 232 3.18 -11.60 -21.12
N LYS A 233 3.44 -10.35 -20.68
CA LYS A 233 3.35 -9.14 -21.51
C LYS A 233 4.67 -8.37 -21.63
N THR A 234 5.65 -8.65 -20.76
CA THR A 234 6.93 -7.94 -20.76
C THR A 234 8.04 -8.80 -20.17
N ASP A 235 9.25 -8.58 -20.64
CA ASP A 235 10.51 -9.19 -20.19
C ASP A 235 11.36 -8.25 -19.31
N ILE A 236 10.79 -7.13 -18.86
CA ILE A 236 11.52 -6.13 -18.06
C ILE A 236 12.00 -6.68 -16.71
N PHE A 237 11.39 -7.74 -16.20
CA PHE A 237 11.71 -8.34 -14.91
C PHE A 237 12.67 -9.51 -15.09
N LYS A 238 13.81 -9.45 -14.40
CA LYS A 238 14.81 -10.51 -14.36
C LYS A 238 14.35 -11.72 -13.54
N ALA A 239 13.54 -11.46 -12.51
CA ALA A 239 12.96 -12.50 -11.65
C ALA A 239 11.54 -12.10 -11.23
N ALA A 240 10.65 -13.08 -11.12
CA ALA A 240 9.28 -12.87 -10.71
C ALA A 240 8.84 -13.92 -9.67
N GLU A 241 8.29 -13.46 -8.55
CA GLU A 241 7.62 -14.32 -7.56
C GLU A 241 6.14 -14.01 -7.54
N SER A 242 5.34 -14.98 -7.96
CA SER A 242 3.88 -14.90 -8.05
C SER A 242 3.25 -15.85 -7.02
N GLY A 243 3.08 -15.34 -5.79
CA GLY A 243 2.58 -16.13 -4.67
C GLY A 243 1.06 -16.35 -4.73
N ALA A 244 0.61 -17.62 -4.70
CA ALA A 244 -0.80 -18.03 -4.67
C ALA A 244 -1.69 -17.27 -5.69
N PRO A 245 -1.32 -17.20 -6.97
CA PRO A 245 -2.02 -16.41 -7.98
C PRO A 245 -3.37 -16.99 -8.36
N VAL A 246 -4.27 -16.14 -8.83
CA VAL A 246 -5.41 -16.55 -9.64
C VAL A 246 -4.99 -16.53 -11.11
N VAL A 247 -4.71 -17.68 -11.71
CA VAL A 247 -4.24 -17.77 -13.10
C VAL A 247 -5.33 -18.09 -14.10
N ASN A 248 -6.52 -18.52 -13.62
CA ASN A 248 -7.69 -18.82 -14.44
C ASN A 248 -8.95 -18.21 -13.80
N MET A 249 -9.46 -17.15 -14.39
CA MET A 249 -10.60 -16.39 -13.85
C MET A 249 -11.91 -17.20 -13.97
N VAL A 250 -12.06 -18.04 -15.01
CA VAL A 250 -13.25 -18.88 -15.19
C VAL A 250 -13.33 -19.94 -14.09
N SER A 251 -12.23 -20.66 -13.85
CA SER A 251 -12.15 -21.66 -12.77
C SER A 251 -12.37 -21.03 -11.39
N ALA A 252 -11.75 -19.88 -11.17
CA ALA A 252 -11.83 -19.18 -9.88
C ALA A 252 -13.22 -18.61 -9.59
N TYR A 253 -13.98 -18.24 -10.62
CA TYR A 253 -15.35 -17.71 -10.50
C TYR A 253 -16.28 -18.70 -9.79
N GLY A 254 -16.20 -19.98 -10.11
CA GLY A 254 -16.97 -21.05 -9.48
C GLY A 254 -16.49 -21.47 -8.09
N GLY A 255 -15.39 -20.88 -7.60
CA GLY A 255 -14.79 -21.23 -6.31
C GLY A 255 -15.58 -20.74 -5.10
N ILE A 256 -15.32 -21.36 -3.97
CA ILE A 256 -15.86 -20.97 -2.66
C ILE A 256 -14.71 -20.67 -1.67
N ARG A 257 -14.98 -19.86 -0.68
CA ARG A 257 -14.11 -19.68 0.48
C ARG A 257 -14.33 -20.84 1.44
N TRP A 258 -13.36 -21.69 1.61
CA TRP A 258 -13.47 -22.90 2.45
C TRP A 258 -13.87 -22.60 3.90
N ASP A 259 -13.29 -21.54 4.49
CA ASP A 259 -13.57 -21.18 5.89
C ASP A 259 -14.99 -20.69 6.12
N THR A 260 -15.61 -20.08 5.11
CA THR A 260 -16.92 -19.42 5.27
C THR A 260 -18.03 -20.01 4.42
N GLY A 261 -17.70 -20.85 3.45
CA GLY A 261 -18.65 -21.39 2.46
C GLY A 261 -19.18 -20.33 1.46
N LEU A 262 -18.66 -19.10 1.48
CA LEU A 262 -19.13 -18.03 0.60
C LEU A 262 -18.67 -18.26 -0.84
N SER A 263 -19.59 -18.12 -1.80
CA SER A 263 -19.28 -18.06 -3.23
C SER A 263 -18.37 -16.87 -3.52
N ARG A 264 -17.43 -17.06 -4.45
CA ARG A 264 -16.49 -16.01 -4.88
C ARG A 264 -17.00 -15.18 -6.05
N GLN A 265 -18.15 -15.46 -6.62
CA GLN A 265 -18.71 -14.82 -7.84
C GLN A 265 -18.71 -13.30 -7.73
N PHE A 266 -19.27 -12.74 -6.65
CA PHE A 266 -19.32 -11.29 -6.44
C PHE A 266 -17.93 -10.64 -6.43
N GLN A 267 -16.88 -11.37 -6.00
CA GLN A 267 -15.50 -10.89 -5.99
C GLN A 267 -14.99 -10.70 -7.42
N TYR A 268 -15.32 -11.59 -8.33
CA TYR A 268 -14.90 -11.52 -9.73
C TYR A 268 -15.73 -10.52 -10.51
N GLU A 269 -17.03 -10.45 -10.26
CA GLU A 269 -17.92 -9.54 -10.97
C GLU A 269 -17.70 -8.06 -10.57
N HIS A 270 -17.71 -7.76 -9.26
CA HIS A 270 -17.92 -6.39 -8.78
C HIS A 270 -16.83 -5.83 -7.88
N THR A 271 -16.12 -6.67 -7.09
CA THR A 271 -15.18 -6.15 -6.09
C THR A 271 -13.72 -6.24 -6.56
N GLN A 272 -12.91 -7.13 -6.01
CA GLN A 272 -11.46 -7.15 -6.26
C GLN A 272 -11.08 -7.31 -7.75
N SER A 273 -11.73 -8.24 -8.45
CA SER A 273 -11.35 -8.55 -9.85
C SER A 273 -12.04 -7.66 -10.89
N ARG A 274 -13.19 -7.08 -10.55
CA ARG A 274 -13.86 -6.05 -11.34
C ARG A 274 -14.08 -6.42 -12.81
N LEU A 275 -14.43 -7.70 -13.11
CA LEU A 275 -14.68 -8.13 -14.49
C LEU A 275 -15.99 -7.57 -15.06
N GLY A 276 -16.88 -7.08 -14.20
CA GLY A 276 -18.07 -6.30 -14.57
C GLY A 276 -19.30 -7.14 -14.90
N GLY A 277 -19.25 -8.45 -14.68
CA GLY A 277 -20.36 -9.38 -14.84
C GLY A 277 -19.87 -10.82 -14.89
N THR A 278 -20.77 -11.72 -15.27
CA THR A 278 -20.54 -13.17 -15.29
C THR A 278 -19.66 -13.63 -16.48
N PRO A 279 -19.06 -14.82 -16.42
CA PRO A 279 -18.32 -15.39 -17.56
C PRO A 279 -19.19 -15.65 -18.79
N TRP A 280 -20.48 -15.79 -18.62
CA TRP A 280 -21.44 -15.98 -19.73
C TRP A 280 -21.83 -14.67 -20.43
N GLU A 281 -21.87 -13.56 -19.67
CA GLU A 281 -22.10 -12.21 -20.21
C GLU A 281 -20.85 -11.64 -20.88
N TYR A 282 -19.67 -11.91 -20.31
CA TYR A 282 -18.38 -11.33 -20.74
C TYR A 282 -17.29 -12.39 -20.87
N PRO A 283 -17.47 -13.46 -21.65
CA PRO A 283 -16.50 -14.55 -21.73
C PRO A 283 -15.10 -14.08 -22.12
N GLN A 284 -15.01 -13.13 -23.05
CA GLN A 284 -13.74 -12.59 -23.50
C GLN A 284 -12.93 -11.93 -22.36
N ARG A 285 -13.57 -11.19 -21.46
CA ARG A 285 -12.89 -10.58 -20.31
C ARG A 285 -12.29 -11.62 -19.38
N TYR A 286 -12.97 -12.76 -19.18
CA TYR A 286 -12.45 -13.86 -18.37
C TYR A 286 -11.25 -14.52 -19.01
N PHE A 287 -11.26 -14.71 -20.34
CA PHE A 287 -10.13 -15.26 -21.07
C PHE A 287 -8.91 -14.33 -21.07
N GLU A 288 -9.09 -13.08 -21.46
CA GLU A 288 -8.02 -12.10 -21.57
C GLU A 288 -7.32 -11.82 -20.23
N ASN A 289 -8.08 -11.87 -19.11
CA ASN A 289 -7.55 -11.69 -17.77
C ASN A 289 -7.10 -13.00 -17.10
N SER A 290 -7.02 -14.10 -17.81
CA SER A 290 -6.51 -15.37 -17.29
C SER A 290 -5.10 -15.66 -17.83
N PRO A 291 -4.05 -15.46 -17.02
CA PRO A 291 -2.65 -15.66 -17.45
C PRO A 291 -2.38 -17.03 -18.09
N ILE A 292 -3.08 -18.07 -17.64
CA ILE A 292 -2.89 -19.45 -18.13
C ILE A 292 -3.01 -19.57 -19.65
N TYR A 293 -3.82 -18.76 -20.31
CA TYR A 293 -3.98 -18.79 -21.77
C TYR A 293 -2.83 -18.13 -22.52
N ASN A 294 -1.92 -17.47 -21.81
CA ASN A 294 -0.75 -16.80 -22.37
C ASN A 294 0.57 -17.38 -21.84
N ILE A 295 0.53 -18.50 -21.11
CA ILE A 295 1.70 -19.06 -20.43
C ILE A 295 2.80 -19.53 -21.42
N CYS A 296 2.42 -19.87 -22.63
CA CYS A 296 3.37 -20.22 -23.69
C CYS A 296 4.28 -19.04 -24.10
N LEU A 297 3.97 -17.82 -23.70
CA LEU A 297 4.80 -16.64 -23.90
C LEU A 297 5.87 -16.48 -22.81
N LEU A 298 5.78 -17.26 -21.72
CA LEU A 298 6.79 -17.29 -20.66
C LEU A 298 7.97 -18.15 -21.13
N TYR A 299 9.10 -17.50 -21.30
CA TYR A 299 10.39 -18.18 -21.44
C TYR A 299 10.95 -18.38 -20.02
N THR A 300 10.57 -19.48 -19.40
CA THR A 300 11.16 -19.86 -18.10
C THR A 300 12.19 -20.96 -18.38
N SER A 301 13.45 -20.63 -18.19
CA SER A 301 14.51 -21.60 -18.42
C SER A 301 14.59 -22.67 -17.33
N ASP A 302 14.13 -22.48 -16.10
CA ASP A 302 14.68 -23.31 -15.02
C ASP A 302 13.71 -23.88 -13.97
N ALA A 303 12.42 -23.53 -13.98
CA ALA A 303 11.51 -24.07 -12.95
C ALA A 303 11.02 -25.50 -13.19
N ALA A 304 11.30 -26.07 -14.38
CA ALA A 304 10.86 -27.41 -14.77
C ALA A 304 12.01 -28.44 -14.85
N ASP A 305 13.26 -28.00 -14.75
CA ASP A 305 14.44 -28.85 -14.98
C ASP A 305 15.21 -29.21 -13.70
N ASP A 306 14.72 -28.84 -12.52
CA ASP A 306 15.26 -29.31 -11.25
C ASP A 306 14.63 -30.66 -10.89
N PRO A 307 15.43 -31.77 -10.80
CA PRO A 307 14.95 -33.14 -10.57
C PRO A 307 14.39 -33.37 -9.16
#